data_bbf675dc03d6d265207cd60ea6610399
#
_entry.id   bbf675dc03d6d265207cd60ea6610399
#
_cell.length_a   1.000
_cell.length_b   1.000
_cell.length_c   1.000
_cell.angle_alpha   90.00
_cell.angle_beta   90.00
_cell.angle_gamma   90.00
#
_symmetry.space_group_name_H-M   'P 1'
#
loop_
_entity.id
_entity.type
_entity.pdbx_description
1 polymer ?
#
loop_
_entity_poly.entity_id
_entity_poly.type
_entity_poly.pdbx_seq_one_letter_code
_entity_poly.pdbx_strand_id
1 'polypeptide(L)'
;MINFIKYTLIFFLFFGVNAQTNPNIQIKTGILVDFHTNKVLYELEPDMSIYPASMTKIMTAIIAFDLLKEKKISLDDKFSISEKAWRMSQAGYSSMFIMINDQISVENLLRGRIVASGNDACVA
;
A
#
# COMPACT_ATOMS: atom_id res chain seq x y z
N MET A 1 -41.24 42.94 10.65
CA MET A 1 -40.33 42.50 9.53
C MET A 1 -39.01 41.99 10.00
N ILE A 2 -38.29 42.66 10.89
CA ILE A 2 -36.93 42.25 11.35
C ILE A 2 -36.92 40.88 12.07
N ASN A 3 -37.96 40.54 12.84
CA ASN A 3 -38.00 39.26 13.56
C ASN A 3 -38.23 38.04 12.63
N PHE A 4 -38.97 38.23 11.54
CA PHE A 4 -39.22 37.18 10.59
C PHE A 4 -37.92 36.77 9.86
N ILE A 5 -37.08 37.74 9.52
CA ILE A 5 -35.77 37.50 8.87
C ILE A 5 -34.82 36.72 9.79
N LYS A 6 -34.84 37.00 11.11
CA LYS A 6 -34.02 36.28 12.11
C LYS A 6 -34.36 34.79 12.18
N TYR A 7 -35.65 34.46 12.20
CA TYR A 7 -36.08 33.05 12.28
C TYR A 7 -35.85 32.29 10.96
N THR A 8 -35.95 32.96 9.83
CA THR A 8 -35.65 32.38 8.51
C THR A 8 -34.15 32.05 8.39
N LEU A 9 -33.27 32.92 8.91
CA LEU A 9 -31.82 32.70 8.90
C LEU A 9 -31.42 31.54 9.81
N ILE A 10 -32.03 31.37 10.97
CA ILE A 10 -31.78 30.28 11.91
C ILE A 10 -32.25 28.95 11.32
N PHE A 11 -33.38 28.92 10.59
CA PHE A 11 -33.88 27.72 9.94
C PHE A 11 -32.94 27.18 8.87
N PHE A 12 -32.28 28.06 8.08
CA PHE A 12 -31.28 27.66 7.06
C PHE A 12 -29.99 27.10 7.66
N LEU A 13 -29.64 27.42 8.91
CA LEU A 13 -28.43 26.88 9.56
C LEU A 13 -28.57 25.42 9.98
N PHE A 14 -29.79 24.87 10.03
CA PHE A 14 -30.03 23.45 10.37
C PHE A 14 -30.13 22.53 9.17
N PHE A 15 -30.18 23.05 7.95
CA PHE A 15 -30.03 22.22 6.76
C PHE A 15 -28.55 21.97 6.52
N GLY A 16 -27.97 21.07 7.28
CA GLY A 16 -26.68 20.50 6.96
C GLY A 16 -26.76 19.83 5.59
N VAL A 17 -26.12 20.43 4.59
CA VAL A 17 -25.95 19.81 3.28
C VAL A 17 -25.01 18.62 3.46
N ASN A 18 -25.59 17.44 3.65
CA ASN A 18 -24.83 16.19 3.48
C ASN A 18 -24.52 16.02 1.99
N ALA A 19 -23.52 16.74 1.52
CA ALA A 19 -22.95 16.50 0.20
C ALA A 19 -22.13 15.20 0.26
N GLN A 20 -22.80 14.05 0.22
CA GLN A 20 -22.14 12.79 -0.10
C GLN A 20 -21.81 12.80 -1.59
N THR A 21 -20.67 13.38 -1.93
CA THR A 21 -20.08 13.19 -3.25
C THR A 21 -19.47 11.80 -3.29
N ASN A 22 -20.19 10.84 -3.85
CA ASN A 22 -19.57 9.57 -4.21
C ASN A 22 -18.52 9.87 -5.28
N PRO A 23 -17.22 9.67 -4.99
CA PRO A 23 -16.20 9.86 -6.01
C PRO A 23 -16.47 8.85 -7.14
N ASN A 24 -16.61 9.33 -8.38
CA ASN A 24 -16.74 8.45 -9.54
C ASN A 24 -15.37 7.81 -9.85
N ILE A 25 -14.94 6.88 -9.00
CA ILE A 25 -13.68 6.16 -9.12
C ILE A 25 -13.96 4.85 -9.85
N GLN A 26 -13.30 4.64 -11.00
CA GLN A 26 -13.42 3.38 -11.75
C GLN A 26 -12.52 2.30 -11.11
N ILE A 27 -13.02 1.68 -10.06
CA ILE A 27 -12.40 0.55 -9.36
C ILE A 27 -13.41 -0.59 -9.24
N LYS A 28 -12.92 -1.83 -9.11
CA LYS A 28 -13.78 -3.01 -8.89
C LYS A 28 -14.21 -3.13 -7.43
N THR A 29 -13.30 -2.82 -6.53
CA THR A 29 -13.53 -2.89 -5.08
C THR A 29 -12.64 -1.87 -4.39
N GLY A 30 -13.05 -1.39 -3.23
CA GLY A 30 -12.27 -0.46 -2.43
C GLY A 30 -12.93 -0.13 -1.10
N ILE A 31 -12.09 0.20 -0.14
CA ILE A 31 -12.50 0.72 1.16
C ILE A 31 -11.58 1.89 1.53
N LEU A 32 -12.17 2.98 1.98
CA LEU A 32 -11.47 4.14 2.52
C LEU A 32 -11.84 4.30 3.99
N VAL A 33 -10.85 4.26 4.85
CA VAL A 33 -11.01 4.37 6.30
C VAL A 33 -10.24 5.56 6.82
N ASP A 34 -10.86 6.36 7.67
CA ASP A 34 -10.15 7.39 8.43
C ASP A 34 -9.23 6.73 9.45
N PHE A 35 -7.93 7.02 9.35
CA PHE A 35 -6.89 6.37 10.15
C PHE A 35 -7.03 6.61 11.67
N HIS A 36 -7.52 7.78 12.07
CA HIS A 36 -7.59 8.15 13.48
C HIS A 36 -8.87 7.66 14.14
N THR A 37 -9.98 7.69 13.42
CA THR A 37 -11.30 7.38 13.97
C THR A 37 -11.78 5.97 13.62
N ASN A 38 -11.09 5.27 12.72
CA ASN A 38 -11.49 4.00 12.11
C ASN A 38 -12.87 4.06 11.43
N LYS A 39 -13.36 5.27 11.12
CA LYS A 39 -14.63 5.44 10.41
C LYS A 39 -14.46 5.11 8.94
N VAL A 40 -15.32 4.25 8.41
CA VAL A 40 -15.40 4.00 6.97
C VAL A 40 -15.99 5.24 6.31
N LEU A 41 -15.22 5.84 5.39
CA LEU A 41 -15.60 7.03 4.63
C LEU A 41 -16.20 6.67 3.26
N TYR A 42 -15.76 5.55 2.70
CA TYR A 42 -16.24 5.02 1.41
C TYR A 42 -16.00 3.52 1.36
N GLU A 43 -16.93 2.79 0.74
CA GLU A 43 -16.78 1.37 0.46
C GLU A 43 -17.48 1.01 -0.85
N LEU A 44 -16.87 0.11 -1.61
CA LEU A 44 -17.40 -0.50 -2.81
C LEU A 44 -16.97 -1.96 -2.83
N GLU A 45 -17.93 -2.88 -2.76
CA GLU A 45 -17.67 -4.33 -2.75
C GLU A 45 -16.48 -4.72 -1.84
N PRO A 46 -16.46 -4.29 -0.55
CA PRO A 46 -15.28 -4.41 0.31
C PRO A 46 -14.86 -5.85 0.58
N ASP A 47 -15.79 -6.80 0.51
CA ASP A 47 -15.55 -8.23 0.76
C ASP A 47 -15.29 -9.03 -0.52
N MET A 48 -15.20 -8.36 -1.69
CA MET A 48 -14.88 -9.02 -2.94
C MET A 48 -13.50 -9.65 -2.91
N SER A 49 -13.40 -10.94 -3.23
CA SER A 49 -12.12 -11.63 -3.37
C SER A 49 -11.34 -11.09 -4.56
N ILE A 50 -10.11 -10.66 -4.31
CA ILE A 50 -9.20 -10.11 -5.33
C ILE A 50 -7.84 -10.81 -5.30
N TYR A 51 -7.14 -10.78 -6.44
CA TYR A 51 -5.71 -11.12 -6.49
C TYR A 51 -4.91 -9.91 -6.00
N PRO A 52 -4.14 -10.02 -4.90
CA PRO A 52 -3.43 -8.88 -4.32
C PRO A 52 -2.25 -8.39 -5.16
N ALA A 53 -1.84 -9.15 -6.18
CA ALA A 53 -0.71 -8.80 -7.06
C ALA A 53 0.53 -8.35 -6.27
N SER A 54 1.10 -7.19 -6.59
CA SER A 54 2.29 -6.66 -5.89
C SER A 54 2.06 -6.30 -4.42
N MET A 55 0.82 -6.19 -3.95
CA MET A 55 0.53 -6.01 -2.52
C MET A 55 1.01 -7.19 -1.67
N THR A 56 1.10 -8.40 -2.25
CA THR A 56 1.70 -9.58 -1.59
C THR A 56 3.12 -9.29 -1.07
N LYS A 57 3.87 -8.41 -1.75
CA LYS A 57 5.22 -8.02 -1.35
C LYS A 57 5.25 -7.27 -0.02
N ILE A 58 4.14 -6.66 0.41
CA ILE A 58 4.04 -6.01 1.73
C ILE A 58 4.31 -7.05 2.82
N MET A 59 3.78 -8.27 2.69
CA MET A 59 4.02 -9.34 3.66
C MET A 59 5.51 -9.71 3.74
N THR A 60 6.21 -9.80 2.61
CA THR A 60 7.67 -10.06 2.62
C THR A 60 8.43 -8.94 3.35
N ALA A 61 8.02 -7.64 3.21
CA ALA A 61 8.64 -6.56 3.96
C ALA A 61 8.38 -6.68 5.47
N ILE A 62 7.15 -7.01 5.85
CA ILE A 62 6.81 -7.19 7.26
C ILE A 62 7.68 -8.28 7.88
N ILE A 63 7.79 -9.44 7.21
CA ILE A 63 8.65 -10.55 7.67
C ILE A 63 10.12 -10.09 7.80
N ALA A 64 10.65 -9.38 6.80
CA ALA A 64 12.03 -8.88 6.87
C ALA A 64 12.23 -7.88 8.03
N PHE A 65 11.27 -6.98 8.26
CA PHE A 65 11.34 -6.05 9.39
C PHE A 65 11.22 -6.76 10.75
N ASP A 66 10.41 -7.81 10.85
CA ASP A 66 10.33 -8.62 12.06
C ASP A 66 11.66 -9.34 12.34
N LEU A 67 12.29 -9.93 11.32
CA LEU A 67 13.60 -10.55 11.43
C LEU A 67 14.70 -9.55 11.83
N LEU A 68 14.67 -8.33 11.28
CA LEU A 68 15.58 -7.25 11.69
C LEU A 68 15.35 -6.84 13.15
N LYS A 69 14.09 -6.68 13.56
CA LYS A 69 13.72 -6.34 14.94
C LYS A 69 14.16 -7.43 15.94
N GLU A 70 14.03 -8.69 15.54
CA GLU A 70 14.49 -9.84 16.34
C GLU A 70 16.01 -10.06 16.27
N LYS A 71 16.74 -9.24 15.51
CA LYS A 71 18.20 -9.33 15.28
C LYS A 71 18.64 -10.69 14.68
N LYS A 72 17.74 -11.34 13.95
CA LYS A 72 18.03 -12.57 13.21
C LYS A 72 18.77 -12.30 11.90
N ILE A 73 18.57 -11.11 11.35
CA ILE A 73 19.33 -10.56 10.22
C ILE A 73 19.69 -9.11 10.54
N SER A 74 20.68 -8.57 9.81
CA SER A 74 21.05 -7.15 9.84
C SER A 74 20.90 -6.52 8.46
N LEU A 75 20.86 -5.19 8.38
CA LEU A 75 20.77 -4.47 7.11
C LEU A 75 22.02 -4.70 6.23
N ASP A 76 23.17 -4.95 6.85
CA ASP A 76 24.45 -5.17 6.17
C ASP A 76 24.66 -6.61 5.72
N ASP A 77 23.86 -7.57 6.21
CA ASP A 77 23.93 -8.95 5.78
C ASP A 77 23.71 -9.05 4.27
N LYS A 78 24.51 -9.88 3.63
CA LYS A 78 24.47 -10.05 2.18
C LYS A 78 23.91 -11.39 1.78
N PHE A 79 22.97 -11.37 0.84
CA PHE A 79 22.44 -12.56 0.20
C PHE A 79 23.05 -12.75 -1.17
N SER A 80 23.45 -13.99 -1.46
CA SER A 80 23.87 -14.37 -2.80
C SER A 80 22.64 -14.57 -3.67
N ILE A 81 22.63 -13.90 -4.82
CA ILE A 81 21.47 -13.92 -5.71
C ILE A 81 21.40 -15.26 -6.45
N SER A 82 20.32 -15.97 -6.22
CA SER A 82 20.05 -17.24 -6.88
C SER A 82 19.66 -17.05 -8.35
N GLU A 83 19.84 -18.09 -9.15
CA GLU A 83 19.35 -18.11 -10.54
C GLU A 83 17.84 -17.86 -10.60
N LYS A 84 17.06 -18.35 -9.63
CA LYS A 84 15.62 -18.10 -9.54
C LYS A 84 15.30 -16.62 -9.39
N ALA A 85 16.00 -15.91 -8.50
CA ALA A 85 15.83 -14.48 -8.32
C ALA A 85 16.23 -13.71 -9.58
N TRP A 86 17.37 -14.03 -10.18
CA TRP A 86 17.83 -13.41 -11.43
C TRP A 86 16.84 -13.61 -12.58
N ARG A 87 16.26 -14.79 -12.75
CA ARG A 87 15.24 -15.05 -13.78
C ARG A 87 14.03 -14.13 -13.64
N MET A 88 13.67 -13.71 -12.43
CA MET A 88 12.59 -12.75 -12.21
C MET A 88 12.92 -11.36 -12.75
N SER A 89 14.21 -10.99 -12.85
CA SER A 89 14.61 -9.73 -13.47
C SER A 89 14.50 -9.75 -15.01
N GLN A 90 14.55 -10.95 -15.62
CA GLN A 90 14.48 -11.12 -17.06
C GLN A 90 13.05 -11.30 -17.59
N ALA A 91 12.08 -11.59 -16.73
CA ALA A 91 10.74 -11.98 -17.13
C ALA A 91 9.80 -10.79 -17.49
N GLY A 92 10.33 -9.57 -17.65
CA GLY A 92 9.54 -8.38 -17.98
C GLY A 92 8.72 -7.81 -16.82
N TYR A 93 8.95 -8.27 -15.59
CA TYR A 93 8.35 -7.73 -14.38
C TYR A 93 9.16 -6.56 -13.82
N SER A 94 8.54 -5.82 -12.86
CA SER A 94 9.28 -4.82 -12.08
C SER A 94 10.49 -5.46 -11.40
N SER A 95 11.67 -4.88 -11.57
CA SER A 95 12.95 -5.46 -11.16
C SER A 95 13.92 -4.39 -10.71
N MET A 96 14.85 -4.73 -9.82
CA MET A 96 16.04 -3.93 -9.53
C MET A 96 17.27 -4.37 -10.35
N PHE A 97 17.10 -5.32 -11.27
CA PHE A 97 18.12 -5.80 -12.23
C PHE A 97 19.34 -6.41 -11.56
N ILE A 98 19.14 -7.25 -10.56
CA ILE A 98 20.22 -8.00 -9.92
C ILE A 98 20.76 -9.11 -10.84
N MET A 99 22.06 -9.37 -10.71
CA MET A 99 22.73 -10.42 -11.49
C MET A 99 22.91 -11.68 -10.65
N ILE A 100 22.98 -12.83 -11.32
CA ILE A 100 23.26 -14.11 -10.67
C ILE A 100 24.61 -14.06 -9.92
N ASN A 101 24.64 -14.60 -8.71
CA ASN A 101 25.77 -14.59 -7.78
C ASN A 101 26.17 -13.20 -7.21
N ASP A 102 25.47 -12.12 -7.53
CA ASP A 102 25.67 -10.86 -6.83
C ASP A 102 25.48 -11.04 -5.32
N GLN A 103 26.23 -10.26 -4.55
CA GLN A 103 26.11 -10.19 -3.09
C GLN A 103 25.42 -8.88 -2.72
N ILE A 104 24.13 -8.94 -2.48
CA ILE A 104 23.28 -7.76 -2.23
C ILE A 104 22.90 -7.71 -0.76
N SER A 105 23.09 -6.54 -0.14
CA SER A 105 22.70 -6.34 1.25
C SER A 105 21.17 -6.36 1.44
N VAL A 106 20.72 -6.75 2.64
CA VAL A 106 19.31 -6.71 3.06
C VAL A 106 18.73 -5.32 2.85
N GLU A 107 19.50 -4.27 3.18
CA GLU A 107 19.07 -2.88 2.95
C GLU A 107 18.73 -2.62 1.48
N ASN A 108 19.64 -3.01 0.56
CA ASN A 108 19.46 -2.77 -0.86
C ASN A 108 18.32 -3.63 -1.45
N LEU A 109 18.17 -4.87 -1.00
CA LEU A 109 17.04 -5.72 -1.38
C LEU A 109 15.71 -5.11 -0.93
N LEU A 110 15.62 -4.62 0.30
CA LEU A 110 14.43 -3.93 0.80
C LEU A 110 14.13 -2.65 0.02
N ARG A 111 15.16 -1.84 -0.28
CA ARG A 111 15.01 -0.63 -1.12
C ARG A 111 14.52 -0.97 -2.52
N GLY A 112 15.15 -1.93 -3.20
CA GLY A 112 14.75 -2.37 -4.54
C GLY A 112 13.32 -2.90 -4.58
N ARG A 113 12.91 -3.60 -3.53
CA ARG A 113 11.57 -4.12 -3.40
C ARG A 113 10.53 -3.04 -3.11
N ILE A 114 10.81 -2.09 -2.21
CA ILE A 114 9.85 -1.04 -1.81
C ILE A 114 9.73 0.03 -2.92
N VAL A 115 10.84 0.49 -3.47
CA VAL A 115 10.89 1.58 -4.45
C VAL A 115 10.56 1.10 -5.86
N ALA A 116 11.22 0.04 -6.32
CA ALA A 116 11.06 -0.49 -7.68
C ALA A 116 10.00 -1.60 -7.77
N SER A 117 9.42 -2.03 -6.64
CA SER A 117 8.55 -3.21 -6.59
C SER A 117 9.23 -4.45 -7.21
N GLY A 118 10.57 -4.59 -7.05
CA GLY A 118 11.38 -5.63 -7.67
C GLY A 118 10.92 -7.04 -7.29
N ASN A 119 10.55 -7.84 -8.29
CA ASN A 119 10.21 -9.25 -8.08
C ASN A 119 11.46 -10.06 -7.74
N ASP A 120 12.57 -9.76 -8.40
CA ASP A 120 13.89 -10.33 -8.15
C ASP A 120 14.33 -10.09 -6.70
N ALA A 121 14.21 -8.86 -6.19
CA ALA A 121 14.50 -8.52 -4.80
C ALA A 121 13.56 -9.21 -3.79
N CYS A 122 12.37 -9.62 -4.21
CA CYS A 122 11.42 -10.32 -3.36
C CYS A 122 11.71 -11.82 -3.26
N VAL A 123 12.38 -12.38 -4.27
CA VAL A 123 12.75 -13.81 -4.37
C VAL A 123 14.16 -14.07 -3.84
N ALA A 124 15.02 -13.04 -3.86
CA ALA A 124 16.34 -13.09 -3.29
C ALA A 124 16.30 -13.29 -1.78
#